data_3a93126f3669fd9fcb8585229e30e917
#
_entry.id   3a93126f3669fd9fcb8585229e30e917
#
_cell.length_a   1.000
_cell.length_b   1.000
_cell.length_c   1.000
_cell.angle_alpha   90.00
_cell.angle_beta   90.00
_cell.angle_gamma   90.00
#
_symmetry.space_group_name_H-M   'P 1'
#
loop_
_entity.id
_entity.type
_entity.pdbx_description
1 polymer ?
#
loop_
_entity_poly.entity_id
_entity_poly.type
_entity_poly.pdbx_seq_one_letter_code
_entity_poly.pdbx_strand_id
1 'polypeptide(L)'
;MYLRRCFRRKDGKRHAYWALVESYRTNRGPRQRVVAWLGGMDEQGRLGVKRCAEKRTGYQTDLFRSTEPEWVEVDVKRVRVERSRKFGGPWLGKELLRRLALDEFLEQTLPNGREEIPWSATAMILLLARLCEPSSELHLAEHVYQASALSDLLGIPDEKVNEDRLYRALDTLLPHKKALEKHLKERLGELFELDYDLLLYDITSTYFEGQADGNPQAQRGYSRDHRPDCKQVNIALVVSRCGMPLGYEVFAGNRHDATTLEEMVGHVEQLYGRAGRVWIMDRGLVSEKNVQFLRTGARRYILGTAKNALRKFERELLSEDWKQVHEGLEVRLVPAPDGEEVFILCRSAERQAKEQAMHERFEKRIEDGLTKIAASCGKRRQKSGAVAQHASGPVVRRASRGRCPRLHATALDQDGELAGVDAQE
;
A
#
# COMPACT_ATOMS: atom_id res chain seq x y z
N MET A 1 -9.75 18.12 33.29
CA MET A 1 -9.09 18.63 32.09
C MET A 1 -10.12 18.80 30.98
N TYR A 2 -9.98 19.77 30.07
CA TYR A 2 -10.89 19.99 28.96
C TYR A 2 -10.15 20.56 27.75
N LEU A 3 -10.75 20.41 26.55
CA LEU A 3 -10.21 20.94 25.31
C LEU A 3 -10.62 22.43 25.16
N ARG A 4 -9.64 23.28 24.96
CA ARG A 4 -9.83 24.71 24.70
C ARG A 4 -9.41 25.05 23.27
N ARG A 5 -10.27 25.75 22.54
CA ARG A 5 -9.95 26.27 21.22
C ARG A 5 -9.20 27.60 21.35
N CYS A 6 -7.98 27.65 20.85
CA CYS A 6 -7.14 28.84 20.81
C CYS A 6 -6.96 29.31 19.37
N PHE A 7 -6.67 30.60 19.17
CA PHE A 7 -6.49 31.16 17.83
C PHE A 7 -5.16 31.89 17.74
N ARG A 8 -4.47 31.70 16.64
CA ARG A 8 -3.24 32.44 16.32
C ARG A 8 -3.39 33.09 14.94
N ARG A 9 -2.93 34.32 14.79
CA ARG A 9 -2.83 34.97 13.47
C ARG A 9 -1.46 34.64 12.88
N LYS A 10 -1.45 34.11 11.65
CA LYS A 10 -0.25 33.89 10.85
C LYS A 10 -0.58 34.30 9.41
N ASP A 11 0.27 35.08 8.78
CA ASP A 11 0.10 35.59 7.39
C ASP A 11 -1.28 36.23 7.12
N GLY A 12 -1.75 37.02 8.08
CA GLY A 12 -3.05 37.72 7.99
C GLY A 12 -4.28 36.84 8.21
N LYS A 13 -4.11 35.53 8.29
CA LYS A 13 -5.19 34.54 8.50
C LYS A 13 -5.26 34.07 9.96
N ARG A 14 -6.50 33.78 10.41
CA ARG A 14 -6.76 33.29 11.77
C ARG A 14 -6.79 31.74 11.74
N HIS A 15 -5.81 31.11 12.39
CA HIS A 15 -5.72 29.67 12.52
C HIS A 15 -6.22 29.21 13.88
N ALA A 16 -7.03 28.16 13.93
CA ALA A 16 -7.53 27.54 15.13
C ALA A 16 -6.59 26.43 15.59
N TYR A 17 -6.25 26.43 16.87
CA TYR A 17 -5.44 25.39 17.52
C TYR A 17 -6.18 24.90 18.74
N TRP A 18 -5.92 23.68 19.15
CA TRP A 18 -6.50 23.08 20.34
C TRP A 18 -5.44 22.90 21.42
N ALA A 19 -5.84 23.16 22.66
CA ALA A 19 -5.01 22.94 23.82
C ALA A 19 -5.79 22.12 24.86
N LEU A 20 -5.13 21.20 25.50
CA LEU A 20 -5.62 20.51 26.70
C LEU A 20 -5.33 21.42 27.90
N VAL A 21 -6.38 21.80 28.61
CA VAL A 21 -6.31 22.78 29.71
C VAL A 21 -6.82 22.12 30.99
N GLU A 22 -6.16 22.38 32.06
CA GLU A 22 -6.57 21.97 33.40
C GLU A 22 -6.91 23.19 34.25
N SER A 23 -8.03 23.12 34.93
CA SER A 23 -8.40 24.14 35.95
C SER A 23 -7.91 23.70 37.32
N TYR A 24 -7.30 24.60 38.05
CA TYR A 24 -6.88 24.38 39.43
C TYR A 24 -7.22 25.60 40.30
N ARG A 25 -7.40 25.40 41.58
CA ARG A 25 -7.76 26.46 42.51
C ARG A 25 -6.51 27.01 43.21
N THR A 26 -6.40 28.32 43.27
CA THR A 26 -5.38 29.02 44.04
C THR A 26 -6.06 29.88 45.08
N ASN A 27 -5.29 30.37 46.08
CA ASN A 27 -5.78 31.28 47.09
C ASN A 27 -6.36 32.60 46.52
N ARG A 28 -6.08 32.91 45.25
CA ARG A 28 -6.57 34.08 44.52
C ARG A 28 -7.71 33.75 43.53
N GLY A 29 -8.33 32.54 43.65
CA GLY A 29 -9.40 32.06 42.79
C GLY A 29 -9.00 31.00 41.78
N PRO A 30 -9.92 30.56 40.90
CA PRO A 30 -9.64 29.52 39.94
C PRO A 30 -8.68 30.02 38.85
N ARG A 31 -7.68 29.21 38.52
CA ARG A 31 -6.69 29.43 37.48
C ARG A 31 -6.71 28.28 36.45
N GLN A 32 -6.20 28.53 35.25
CA GLN A 32 -6.09 27.54 34.21
C GLN A 32 -4.64 27.43 33.76
N ARG A 33 -4.16 26.18 33.54
CA ARG A 33 -2.86 25.92 32.92
C ARG A 33 -3.04 25.08 31.67
N VAL A 34 -2.23 25.32 30.65
CA VAL A 34 -2.16 24.49 29.47
C VAL A 34 -1.29 23.29 29.79
N VAL A 35 -1.85 22.10 29.66
CA VAL A 35 -1.16 20.83 29.88
C VAL A 35 -0.44 20.37 28.62
N ALA A 36 -1.10 20.55 27.46
CA ALA A 36 -0.50 20.22 26.18
C ALA A 36 -1.09 21.07 25.06
N TRP A 37 -0.27 21.38 24.06
CA TRP A 37 -0.69 21.96 22.78
C TRP A 37 -0.89 20.86 21.76
N LEU A 38 -2.11 20.72 21.22
CA LEU A 38 -2.51 19.62 20.35
C LEU A 38 -2.54 19.99 18.85
N GLY A 39 -2.23 21.26 18.55
CA GLY A 39 -2.22 21.73 17.16
C GLY A 39 -3.59 21.86 16.52
N GLY A 40 -3.65 21.74 15.20
CA GLY A 40 -4.90 21.64 14.44
C GLY A 40 -5.47 20.23 14.57
N MET A 41 -6.74 20.09 14.97
CA MET A 41 -7.43 18.81 15.05
C MET A 41 -8.73 18.87 14.26
N ASP A 42 -9.04 17.78 13.57
CA ASP A 42 -10.34 17.51 12.98
C ASP A 42 -11.38 17.10 14.05
N GLU A 43 -12.58 16.81 13.64
CA GLU A 43 -13.68 16.46 14.54
C GLU A 43 -13.48 15.09 15.18
N GLN A 44 -12.88 14.14 14.46
CA GLN A 44 -12.59 12.80 14.98
C GLN A 44 -11.46 12.84 16.03
N GLY A 45 -10.39 13.59 15.78
CA GLY A 45 -9.32 13.82 16.75
C GLY A 45 -9.83 14.46 18.04
N ARG A 46 -10.77 15.43 17.94
CA ARG A 46 -11.42 16.04 19.09
C ARG A 46 -12.24 15.05 19.93
N LEU A 47 -13.02 14.21 19.27
CA LEU A 47 -13.82 13.16 19.90
C LEU A 47 -12.93 12.12 20.59
N GLY A 48 -11.82 11.74 19.96
CA GLY A 48 -10.83 10.82 20.52
C GLY A 48 -10.22 11.35 21.82
N VAL A 49 -9.72 12.59 21.81
CA VAL A 49 -9.15 13.21 23.02
C VAL A 49 -10.20 13.41 24.11
N LYS A 50 -11.44 13.76 23.75
CA LYS A 50 -12.55 13.89 24.71
C LYS A 50 -12.89 12.54 25.35
N ARG A 51 -12.99 11.47 24.58
CA ARG A 51 -13.19 10.10 25.10
C ARG A 51 -12.06 9.64 26.02
N CYS A 52 -10.80 9.93 25.66
CA CYS A 52 -9.67 9.63 26.52
C CYS A 52 -9.70 10.43 27.84
N ALA A 53 -10.14 11.68 27.81
CA ALA A 53 -10.30 12.51 29.00
C ALA A 53 -11.46 12.04 29.90
N GLU A 54 -12.56 11.55 29.29
CA GLU A 54 -13.74 11.05 30.01
C GLU A 54 -13.51 9.65 30.60
N LYS A 55 -12.75 8.76 29.95
CA LYS A 55 -12.37 7.45 30.48
C LYS A 55 -11.47 7.54 31.73
N ARG A 56 -10.88 8.68 31.99
CA ARG A 56 -9.98 8.90 33.12
C ARG A 56 -10.66 9.00 34.48
N THR A 57 -11.97 9.01 34.54
CA THR A 57 -12.72 9.05 35.82
C THR A 57 -13.08 7.68 36.40
N GLY A 58 -12.76 6.56 35.74
CA GLY A 58 -13.19 5.24 36.14
C GLY A 58 -12.15 4.13 36.29
N TYR A 59 -10.95 4.22 35.70
CA TYR A 59 -9.88 3.22 35.85
C TYR A 59 -8.52 3.90 35.68
N GLN A 60 -7.83 4.14 36.79
CA GLN A 60 -6.39 4.41 36.80
C GLN A 60 -5.65 3.09 36.51
N THR A 61 -5.40 2.77 35.25
CA THR A 61 -4.26 1.91 34.94
C THR A 61 -3.02 2.81 35.01
N ASP A 62 -2.07 2.42 35.85
CA ASP A 62 -0.79 3.08 36.08
C ASP A 62 0.06 3.22 34.85
N LEU A 63 -0.30 4.14 33.92
CA LEU A 63 0.60 4.62 32.88
C LEU A 63 1.63 5.62 33.41
N PHE A 64 1.40 6.13 34.61
CA PHE A 64 2.35 6.93 35.37
C PHE A 64 2.26 6.48 36.83
N ARG A 65 3.14 5.59 37.29
CA ARG A 65 3.43 5.49 38.70
C ARG A 65 3.76 6.92 39.13
N SER A 66 2.92 7.51 39.95
CA SER A 66 3.25 8.73 40.64
C SER A 66 4.33 8.40 41.69
N THR A 67 5.57 8.42 41.25
CA THR A 67 6.59 8.90 42.15
C THR A 67 6.12 10.29 42.57
N GLU A 68 6.05 10.57 43.85
CA GLU A 68 5.75 11.91 44.35
C GLU A 68 6.59 12.91 43.53
N PRO A 69 5.99 14.00 43.03
CA PRO A 69 6.73 14.91 42.17
C PRO A 69 7.90 15.48 42.97
N GLU A 70 9.10 15.12 42.60
CA GLU A 70 10.30 15.72 43.10
C GLU A 70 10.36 17.18 42.60
N TRP A 71 10.13 18.11 43.48
CA TRP A 71 10.16 19.53 43.18
C TRP A 71 11.61 20.01 43.15
N VAL A 72 12.10 20.33 41.98
CA VAL A 72 13.41 20.95 41.75
C VAL A 72 13.22 22.38 41.31
N GLU A 73 13.88 23.33 41.98
CA GLU A 73 13.93 24.71 41.50
C GLU A 73 14.84 24.79 40.28
N VAL A 74 14.26 25.20 39.14
CA VAL A 74 14.98 25.35 37.90
C VAL A 74 14.99 26.82 37.47
N ASP A 75 16.18 27.36 37.18
CA ASP A 75 16.31 28.68 36.57
C ASP A 75 15.84 28.63 35.12
N VAL A 76 14.59 29.01 34.88
CA VAL A 76 13.93 28.98 33.58
C VAL A 76 14.68 29.80 32.50
N LYS A 77 15.49 30.81 32.90
CA LYS A 77 16.31 31.62 31.98
C LYS A 77 17.52 30.86 31.45
N ARG A 78 17.92 29.79 32.14
CA ARG A 78 19.06 28.95 31.76
C ARG A 78 18.64 27.62 31.07
N VAL A 79 17.34 27.37 30.94
CA VAL A 79 16.84 26.20 30.20
C VAL A 79 17.18 26.37 28.73
N ARG A 80 17.99 25.45 28.21
CA ARG A 80 18.30 25.35 26.77
C ARG A 80 17.68 24.08 26.23
N VAL A 81 17.06 24.20 25.05
CA VAL A 81 16.64 23.03 24.27
C VAL A 81 17.84 22.60 23.43
N GLU A 82 18.54 21.56 23.86
CA GLU A 82 19.75 21.09 23.19
C GLU A 82 19.45 20.10 22.07
N ARG A 83 18.45 19.24 22.26
CA ARG A 83 18.03 18.25 21.25
C ARG A 83 16.51 18.15 21.21
N SER A 84 15.96 18.30 20.00
CA SER A 84 14.56 18.03 19.72
C SER A 84 14.46 16.75 18.90
N ARG A 85 13.72 15.76 19.40
CA ARG A 85 13.56 14.44 18.77
C ARG A 85 12.09 14.15 18.44
N LYS A 86 11.85 13.46 17.33
CA LYS A 86 10.53 12.97 16.94
C LYS A 86 10.12 11.83 17.87
N PHE A 87 9.14 12.03 18.72
CA PHE A 87 8.70 11.03 19.70
C PHE A 87 7.42 10.29 19.30
N GLY A 88 6.38 11.01 18.84
CA GLY A 88 5.02 10.47 18.70
C GLY A 88 4.89 9.28 17.76
N GLY A 89 5.48 9.37 16.56
CA GLY A 89 5.49 8.27 15.58
C GLY A 89 6.22 7.03 16.09
N PRO A 90 7.49 7.14 16.52
CA PRO A 90 8.24 6.03 17.10
C PRO A 90 7.57 5.35 18.30
N TRP A 91 6.99 6.13 19.21
CA TRP A 91 6.27 5.60 20.37
C TRP A 91 5.01 4.82 19.94
N LEU A 92 4.18 5.42 19.06
CA LEU A 92 2.98 4.76 18.56
C LEU A 92 3.34 3.49 17.78
N GLY A 93 4.36 3.56 16.93
CA GLY A 93 4.84 2.41 16.17
C GLY A 93 5.29 1.28 17.10
N LYS A 94 6.08 1.59 18.14
CA LYS A 94 6.50 0.59 19.14
C LYS A 94 5.31 -0.06 19.84
N GLU A 95 4.30 0.73 20.23
CA GLU A 95 3.10 0.19 20.86
C GLU A 95 2.28 -0.71 19.93
N LEU A 96 2.20 -0.36 18.63
CA LEU A 96 1.55 -1.20 17.61
C LEU A 96 2.30 -2.53 17.40
N LEU A 97 3.63 -2.50 17.29
CA LEU A 97 4.45 -3.70 17.14
C LEU A 97 4.32 -4.61 18.40
N ARG A 98 4.25 -4.02 19.59
CA ARG A 98 3.99 -4.75 20.83
C ARG A 98 2.61 -5.42 20.85
N ARG A 99 1.56 -4.76 20.33
CA ARG A 99 0.23 -5.38 20.20
C ARG A 99 0.21 -6.57 19.25
N LEU A 100 1.07 -6.52 18.24
CA LEU A 100 1.30 -7.65 17.34
C LEU A 100 2.22 -8.73 17.96
N ALA A 101 2.70 -8.51 19.20
CA ALA A 101 3.68 -9.36 19.88
C ALA A 101 4.94 -9.61 19.02
N LEU A 102 5.32 -8.62 18.21
CA LEU A 102 6.49 -8.73 17.32
C LEU A 102 7.81 -8.60 18.08
N ASP A 103 7.85 -7.85 19.14
CA ASP A 103 8.97 -7.77 20.06
C ASP A 103 9.28 -9.15 20.66
N GLU A 104 8.29 -9.81 21.25
CA GLU A 104 8.42 -11.16 21.81
C GLU A 104 8.80 -12.19 20.76
N PHE A 105 8.16 -12.14 19.58
CA PHE A 105 8.46 -13.02 18.45
C PHE A 105 9.92 -12.89 18.01
N LEU A 106 10.41 -11.66 17.84
CA LEU A 106 11.79 -11.40 17.41
C LEU A 106 12.81 -11.85 18.47
N GLU A 107 12.52 -11.63 19.76
CA GLU A 107 13.37 -12.08 20.87
C GLU A 107 13.48 -13.61 20.93
N GLN A 108 12.39 -14.31 20.68
CA GLN A 108 12.36 -15.78 20.72
C GLN A 108 12.94 -16.44 19.47
N THR A 109 12.84 -15.77 18.32
CA THR A 109 13.14 -16.36 17.02
C THR A 109 14.55 -16.03 16.53
N LEU A 110 15.02 -14.82 16.78
CA LEU A 110 16.35 -14.40 16.33
C LEU A 110 17.43 -14.89 17.28
N PRO A 111 18.62 -15.26 16.77
CA PRO A 111 19.68 -15.79 17.60
C PRO A 111 20.18 -14.75 18.59
N ASN A 112 20.42 -15.20 19.81
CA ASN A 112 21.12 -14.44 20.84
C ASN A 112 22.60 -14.83 20.81
N GLY A 113 23.47 -13.95 20.35
CA GLY A 113 24.89 -14.17 20.26
C GLY A 113 25.70 -13.29 21.21
N ARG A 114 26.92 -12.96 20.81
CA ARG A 114 27.83 -12.05 21.52
C ARG A 114 27.69 -10.61 21.04
N GLU A 115 26.63 -10.31 20.31
CA GLU A 115 26.39 -8.99 19.74
C GLU A 115 26.16 -7.98 20.86
N GLU A 116 26.72 -6.81 20.71
CA GLU A 116 26.55 -5.71 21.64
C GLU A 116 25.08 -5.23 21.73
N ILE A 117 24.36 -5.34 20.61
CA ILE A 117 22.92 -5.09 20.50
C ILE A 117 22.25 -6.35 19.95
N PRO A 118 21.22 -6.87 20.61
CA PRO A 118 20.47 -8.03 20.12
C PRO A 118 19.89 -7.80 18.72
N TRP A 119 19.87 -8.85 17.89
CA TRP A 119 19.27 -8.79 16.56
C TRP A 119 17.79 -8.43 16.59
N SER A 120 17.06 -8.86 17.63
CA SER A 120 15.67 -8.48 17.87
C SER A 120 15.50 -6.96 18.00
N ALA A 121 16.37 -6.32 18.76
CA ALA A 121 16.34 -4.88 18.94
C ALA A 121 16.72 -4.13 17.64
N THR A 122 17.71 -4.64 16.89
CA THR A 122 18.08 -4.06 15.58
C THR A 122 16.95 -4.22 14.56
N ALA A 123 16.26 -5.36 14.56
CA ALA A 123 15.08 -5.58 13.73
C ALA A 123 13.95 -4.61 14.10
N MET A 124 13.73 -4.35 15.38
CA MET A 124 12.75 -3.35 15.86
C MET A 124 13.10 -1.94 15.37
N ILE A 125 14.38 -1.55 15.35
CA ILE A 125 14.83 -0.27 14.78
C ILE A 125 14.42 -0.18 13.30
N LEU A 126 14.72 -1.22 12.52
CA LEU A 126 14.38 -1.26 11.09
C LEU A 126 12.86 -1.14 10.86
N LEU A 127 12.05 -1.88 11.59
CA LEU A 127 10.59 -1.85 11.48
C LEU A 127 10.02 -0.47 11.82
N LEU A 128 10.44 0.09 12.96
CA LEU A 128 9.97 1.39 13.43
C LEU A 128 10.39 2.53 12.49
N ALA A 129 11.63 2.50 12.01
CA ALA A 129 12.11 3.50 11.07
C ALA A 129 11.39 3.39 9.73
N ARG A 130 11.19 2.18 9.21
CA ARG A 130 10.45 1.96 7.96
C ARG A 130 8.99 2.43 8.08
N LEU A 131 8.37 2.29 9.24
CA LEU A 131 7.01 2.75 9.51
C LEU A 131 6.93 4.28 9.61
N CYS A 132 7.91 4.92 10.25
CA CYS A 132 7.85 6.35 10.57
C CYS A 132 8.50 7.25 9.50
N GLU A 133 9.61 6.82 8.93
CA GLU A 133 10.41 7.59 7.97
C GLU A 133 11.18 6.63 7.04
N PRO A 134 10.50 6.06 6.02
CA PRO A 134 11.11 5.12 5.09
C PRO A 134 12.33 5.72 4.39
N SER A 135 13.49 5.08 4.55
CA SER A 135 14.75 5.54 3.98
C SER A 135 15.74 4.37 3.84
N SER A 136 16.92 4.63 3.26
CA SER A 136 18.00 3.63 3.24
C SER A 136 18.58 3.41 4.64
N GLU A 137 19.19 2.26 4.85
CA GLU A 137 19.82 1.89 6.13
C GLU A 137 20.92 2.86 6.52
N LEU A 138 21.69 3.35 5.55
CA LEU A 138 22.70 4.40 5.77
C LEU A 138 22.06 5.69 6.28
N HIS A 139 21.03 6.19 5.59
CA HIS A 139 20.32 7.41 6.01
C HIS A 139 19.64 7.22 7.37
N LEU A 140 19.10 6.03 7.63
CA LEU A 140 18.54 5.67 8.93
C LEU A 140 19.60 5.80 10.04
N ALA A 141 20.77 5.22 9.86
CA ALA A 141 21.85 5.26 10.87
C ALA A 141 22.38 6.68 11.11
N GLU A 142 22.62 7.44 10.03
CA GLU A 142 23.26 8.75 10.13
C GLU A 142 22.32 9.88 10.55
N HIS A 143 21.03 9.79 10.22
CA HIS A 143 20.10 10.92 10.36
C HIS A 143 18.81 10.57 11.12
N VAL A 144 18.06 9.56 10.65
CA VAL A 144 16.71 9.29 11.18
C VAL A 144 16.76 8.82 12.63
N TYR A 145 17.69 7.93 12.96
CA TYR A 145 17.81 7.40 14.31
C TYR A 145 18.13 8.50 15.31
N GLN A 146 19.10 9.35 15.01
CA GLN A 146 19.53 10.46 15.86
C GLN A 146 18.45 11.56 16.01
N ALA A 147 17.63 11.79 14.98
CA ALA A 147 16.56 12.77 14.99
C ALA A 147 15.27 12.27 15.64
N SER A 148 15.22 10.98 15.99
CA SER A 148 14.05 10.33 16.60
C SER A 148 14.30 9.96 18.05
N ALA A 149 13.22 9.68 18.79
CA ALA A 149 13.30 9.16 20.16
C ALA A 149 13.50 7.63 20.21
N LEU A 150 13.94 7.00 19.13
CA LEU A 150 14.16 5.54 19.08
C LEU A 150 15.21 5.10 20.08
N SER A 151 16.28 5.89 20.25
CA SER A 151 17.34 5.58 21.23
C SER A 151 16.80 5.55 22.65
N ASP A 152 15.93 6.49 23.02
CA ASP A 152 15.31 6.54 24.35
C ASP A 152 14.27 5.42 24.54
N LEU A 153 13.49 5.14 23.47
CA LEU A 153 12.43 4.13 23.50
C LEU A 153 12.95 2.70 23.53
N LEU A 154 14.09 2.44 22.90
CA LEU A 154 14.68 1.11 22.78
C LEU A 154 15.88 0.92 23.72
N GLY A 155 16.38 1.98 24.36
CA GLY A 155 17.55 1.94 25.24
C GLY A 155 18.86 1.70 24.50
N ILE A 156 18.94 2.04 23.22
CA ILE A 156 20.11 1.81 22.37
C ILE A 156 20.75 3.16 22.00
N PRO A 157 21.99 3.43 22.41
CA PRO A 157 22.67 4.67 22.08
C PRO A 157 22.86 4.85 20.56
N ASP A 158 22.82 6.12 20.11
CA ASP A 158 22.91 6.47 18.69
C ASP A 158 24.19 5.93 18.03
N GLU A 159 25.31 5.99 18.71
CA GLU A 159 26.63 5.58 18.23
C GLU A 159 26.80 4.06 18.02
N LYS A 160 25.84 3.29 18.52
CA LYS A 160 25.83 1.84 18.35
C LYS A 160 25.02 1.37 17.13
N VAL A 161 24.30 2.28 16.49
CA VAL A 161 23.51 1.98 15.29
C VAL A 161 24.30 2.43 14.05
N ASN A 162 24.65 1.49 13.21
CA ASN A 162 25.33 1.74 11.94
C ASN A 162 24.70 0.88 10.81
N GLU A 163 24.98 1.26 9.57
CA GLU A 163 24.42 0.63 8.38
C GLU A 163 24.77 -0.85 8.27
N ASP A 164 26.01 -1.24 8.55
CA ASP A 164 26.44 -2.65 8.49
C ASP A 164 25.61 -3.54 9.43
N ARG A 165 25.33 -3.07 10.64
CA ARG A 165 24.52 -3.81 11.60
C ARG A 165 23.08 -3.92 11.13
N LEU A 166 22.54 -2.85 10.55
CA LEU A 166 21.19 -2.85 10.00
C LEU A 166 21.06 -3.84 8.84
N TYR A 167 22.01 -3.86 7.90
CA TYR A 167 22.02 -4.85 6.81
C TYR A 167 22.16 -6.28 7.33
N ARG A 168 23.02 -6.54 8.28
CA ARG A 168 23.18 -7.88 8.89
C ARG A 168 21.91 -8.33 9.62
N ALA A 169 21.15 -7.39 10.22
CA ALA A 169 19.88 -7.72 10.82
C ALA A 169 18.83 -8.19 9.80
N LEU A 170 18.83 -7.59 8.58
CA LEU A 170 17.99 -8.07 7.47
C LEU A 170 18.39 -9.49 7.05
N ASP A 171 19.70 -9.77 6.93
CA ASP A 171 20.21 -11.11 6.60
C ASP A 171 19.83 -12.13 7.69
N THR A 172 19.89 -11.72 8.96
CA THR A 172 19.52 -12.57 10.10
C THR A 172 18.01 -12.82 10.16
N LEU A 173 17.19 -11.86 9.78
CA LEU A 173 15.72 -11.97 9.77
C LEU A 173 15.21 -12.82 8.61
N LEU A 174 15.84 -12.74 7.44
CA LEU A 174 15.37 -13.37 6.20
C LEU A 174 15.09 -14.89 6.30
N PRO A 175 15.91 -15.71 6.96
CA PRO A 175 15.62 -17.13 7.15
C PRO A 175 14.33 -17.41 7.94
N HIS A 176 13.89 -16.45 8.74
CA HIS A 176 12.71 -16.55 9.60
C HIS A 176 11.43 -16.00 8.95
N LYS A 177 11.46 -15.66 7.64
CA LYS A 177 10.31 -15.11 6.89
C LYS A 177 9.03 -15.93 7.10
N LYS A 178 9.10 -17.25 6.90
CA LYS A 178 7.92 -18.14 7.06
C LYS A 178 7.36 -18.16 8.48
N ALA A 179 8.22 -18.12 9.48
CA ALA A 179 7.81 -18.06 10.88
C ALA A 179 7.15 -16.70 11.20
N LEU A 180 7.70 -15.61 10.67
CA LEU A 180 7.13 -14.27 10.80
C LEU A 180 5.74 -14.16 10.13
N GLU A 181 5.59 -14.67 8.91
CA GLU A 181 4.31 -14.69 8.21
C GLU A 181 3.25 -15.50 8.97
N LYS A 182 3.65 -16.66 9.52
CA LYS A 182 2.77 -17.46 10.36
C LYS A 182 2.35 -16.72 11.63
N HIS A 183 3.29 -16.10 12.34
CA HIS A 183 3.02 -15.31 13.53
C HIS A 183 2.04 -14.15 13.23
N LEU A 184 2.30 -13.38 12.16
CA LEU A 184 1.42 -12.28 11.76
C LEU A 184 0.02 -12.77 11.40
N LYS A 185 -0.09 -13.90 10.69
CA LYS A 185 -1.37 -14.52 10.39
C LYS A 185 -2.17 -14.81 11.65
N GLU A 186 -1.55 -15.46 12.64
CA GLU A 186 -2.20 -15.86 13.88
C GLU A 186 -2.64 -14.61 14.67
N ARG A 187 -1.74 -13.65 14.84
CA ARG A 187 -2.04 -12.42 15.59
C ARG A 187 -3.09 -11.52 14.91
N LEU A 188 -3.02 -11.36 13.60
CA LEU A 188 -4.00 -10.57 12.86
C LEU A 188 -5.37 -11.26 12.85
N GLY A 189 -5.40 -12.59 12.73
CA GLY A 189 -6.64 -13.37 12.86
C GLY A 189 -7.31 -13.16 14.22
N GLU A 190 -6.54 -13.18 15.32
CA GLU A 190 -7.04 -12.93 16.67
C GLU A 190 -7.53 -11.48 16.89
N LEU A 191 -6.81 -10.50 16.35
CA LEU A 191 -7.09 -9.08 16.58
C LEU A 191 -8.24 -8.52 15.75
N PHE A 192 -8.43 -9.05 14.53
CA PHE A 192 -9.32 -8.46 13.53
C PHE A 192 -10.39 -9.43 13.01
N GLU A 193 -10.43 -10.67 13.51
CA GLU A 193 -11.37 -11.70 13.04
C GLU A 193 -11.39 -11.82 11.51
N LEU A 194 -10.20 -11.84 10.90
CA LEU A 194 -10.04 -11.74 9.45
C LEU A 194 -10.67 -12.91 8.72
N ASP A 195 -11.50 -12.58 7.76
CA ASP A 195 -12.01 -13.53 6.78
C ASP A 195 -11.02 -13.70 5.63
N TYR A 196 -10.72 -14.94 5.29
CA TYR A 196 -9.77 -15.32 4.24
C TYR A 196 -10.46 -15.96 3.02
N ASP A 197 -11.73 -15.70 2.83
CA ASP A 197 -12.53 -16.27 1.74
C ASP A 197 -12.15 -15.70 0.38
N LEU A 198 -11.72 -14.43 0.34
CA LEU A 198 -11.25 -13.76 -0.86
C LEU A 198 -9.77 -13.45 -0.77
N LEU A 199 -9.02 -13.86 -1.77
CA LEU A 199 -7.58 -13.62 -1.92
C LEU A 199 -7.30 -12.81 -3.18
N LEU A 200 -6.81 -11.59 -3.01
CA LEU A 200 -6.38 -10.75 -4.13
C LEU A 200 -4.88 -10.95 -4.35
N TYR A 201 -4.51 -11.34 -5.56
CA TYR A 201 -3.14 -11.56 -5.95
C TYR A 201 -2.72 -10.61 -7.07
N ASP A 202 -1.62 -9.90 -6.85
CA ASP A 202 -1.02 -9.01 -7.85
C ASP A 202 0.50 -9.04 -7.78
N ILE A 203 1.15 -8.60 -8.87
CA ILE A 203 2.59 -8.51 -9.01
C ILE A 203 2.98 -7.09 -9.38
N THR A 204 3.94 -6.57 -8.65
CA THR A 204 4.62 -5.32 -8.98
C THR A 204 6.11 -5.55 -9.20
N SER A 205 6.82 -4.55 -9.70
CA SER A 205 8.28 -4.57 -9.80
C SER A 205 8.89 -3.44 -9.02
N THR A 206 10.11 -3.63 -8.55
CA THR A 206 10.95 -2.56 -8.03
C THR A 206 12.33 -2.67 -8.65
N TYR A 207 12.96 -1.54 -8.95
CA TYR A 207 14.25 -1.50 -9.62
C TYR A 207 15.37 -1.09 -8.67
N PHE A 208 16.59 -1.45 -9.06
CA PHE A 208 17.83 -1.04 -8.38
C PHE A 208 18.49 0.08 -9.16
N GLU A 209 18.80 1.19 -8.51
CA GLU A 209 19.57 2.27 -9.14
C GLU A 209 21.06 1.87 -9.32
N GLY A 210 21.56 0.95 -8.48
CA GLY A 210 22.89 0.37 -8.60
C GLY A 210 22.95 -0.86 -9.51
N GLN A 211 24.14 -1.43 -9.66
CA GLN A 211 24.38 -2.59 -10.53
C GLN A 211 23.76 -3.89 -9.99
N ALA A 212 23.57 -4.00 -8.68
CA ALA A 212 23.01 -5.19 -8.00
C ALA A 212 23.65 -6.52 -8.47
N ASP A 213 24.97 -6.55 -8.69
CA ASP A 213 25.66 -7.71 -9.28
C ASP A 213 25.69 -8.93 -8.36
N GLY A 214 25.65 -8.71 -7.05
CA GLY A 214 25.58 -9.77 -6.05
C GLY A 214 24.18 -10.41 -5.90
N ASN A 215 23.13 -9.86 -6.55
CA ASN A 215 21.78 -10.39 -6.44
C ASN A 215 21.37 -11.13 -7.73
N PRO A 216 21.29 -12.48 -7.71
CA PRO A 216 20.94 -13.28 -8.88
C PRO A 216 19.49 -13.04 -9.35
N GLN A 217 18.60 -12.56 -8.51
CA GLN A 217 17.22 -12.22 -8.86
C GLN A 217 17.11 -10.85 -9.54
N ALA A 218 18.11 -9.97 -9.39
CA ALA A 218 18.13 -8.66 -10.02
C ALA A 218 18.42 -8.80 -11.52
N GLN A 219 17.36 -8.81 -12.32
CA GLN A 219 17.41 -9.00 -13.77
C GLN A 219 16.68 -7.87 -14.48
N ARG A 220 17.11 -7.57 -15.74
CA ARG A 220 16.36 -6.65 -16.59
C ARG A 220 15.12 -7.35 -17.15
N GLY A 221 13.97 -6.68 -17.05
CA GLY A 221 12.68 -7.20 -17.49
C GLY A 221 11.73 -6.10 -17.92
N TYR A 222 10.44 -6.40 -17.95
CA TYR A 222 9.41 -5.39 -18.22
C TYR A 222 9.29 -4.44 -17.04
N SER A 223 9.79 -3.21 -17.19
CA SER A 223 9.75 -2.19 -16.14
C SER A 223 8.41 -1.45 -16.14
N ARG A 224 7.65 -1.58 -15.05
CA ARG A 224 6.43 -0.82 -14.81
C ARG A 224 6.73 0.64 -14.49
N ASP A 225 7.91 0.90 -13.94
CA ASP A 225 8.40 2.24 -13.56
C ASP A 225 9.08 2.99 -14.72
N HIS A 226 9.01 2.43 -15.94
CA HIS A 226 9.66 3.00 -17.13
C HIS A 226 11.19 3.16 -17.02
N ARG A 227 11.84 2.29 -16.24
CA ARG A 227 13.29 2.21 -16.04
C ARG A 227 13.87 0.91 -16.65
N PRO A 228 13.82 0.73 -17.99
CA PRO A 228 14.36 -0.45 -18.64
C PRO A 228 15.90 -0.55 -18.56
N ASP A 229 16.56 0.55 -18.20
CA ASP A 229 18.00 0.67 -17.96
C ASP A 229 18.43 -0.03 -16.66
N CYS A 230 17.53 -0.15 -15.68
CA CYS A 230 17.83 -0.72 -14.37
C CYS A 230 17.49 -2.21 -14.29
N LYS A 231 18.24 -2.94 -13.45
CA LYS A 231 17.84 -4.28 -13.01
C LYS A 231 16.69 -4.15 -12.01
N GLN A 232 15.79 -5.12 -11.96
CA GLN A 232 14.62 -5.14 -11.10
C GLN A 232 14.39 -6.52 -10.49
N VAL A 233 13.51 -6.59 -9.50
CA VAL A 233 12.87 -7.81 -9.01
C VAL A 233 11.36 -7.65 -9.10
N ASN A 234 10.66 -8.75 -9.25
CA ASN A 234 9.20 -8.79 -9.21
C ASN A 234 8.75 -9.21 -7.81
N ILE A 235 7.82 -8.48 -7.25
CA ILE A 235 7.25 -8.74 -5.92
C ILE A 235 5.80 -9.15 -6.12
N ALA A 236 5.50 -10.38 -5.75
CA ALA A 236 4.15 -10.91 -5.69
C ALA A 236 3.58 -10.73 -4.29
N LEU A 237 2.35 -10.25 -4.19
CA LEU A 237 1.67 -10.02 -2.92
C LEU A 237 0.28 -10.63 -2.96
N VAL A 238 -0.10 -11.32 -1.89
CA VAL A 238 -1.47 -11.75 -1.65
C VAL A 238 -2.04 -11.00 -0.47
N VAL A 239 -3.22 -10.46 -0.65
CA VAL A 239 -3.94 -9.73 0.40
C VAL A 239 -5.35 -10.29 0.58
N SER A 240 -5.91 -10.12 1.78
CA SER A 240 -7.31 -10.41 2.07
C SER A 240 -8.25 -9.37 1.45
N ARG A 241 -9.56 -9.58 1.52
CA ARG A 241 -10.60 -8.64 1.06
C ARG A 241 -10.43 -7.23 1.65
N CYS A 242 -10.03 -7.11 2.91
CA CYS A 242 -9.80 -5.84 3.59
C CYS A 242 -8.39 -5.24 3.34
N GLY A 243 -7.61 -5.82 2.41
CA GLY A 243 -6.27 -5.34 2.07
C GLY A 243 -5.16 -5.79 3.02
N MET A 244 -5.45 -6.68 3.96
CA MET A 244 -4.43 -7.20 4.89
C MET A 244 -3.46 -8.13 4.16
N PRO A 245 -2.13 -7.89 4.21
CA PRO A 245 -1.16 -8.76 3.54
C PRO A 245 -1.10 -10.13 4.20
N LEU A 246 -1.13 -11.18 3.39
CA LEU A 246 -1.15 -12.57 3.82
C LEU A 246 0.15 -13.31 3.50
N GLY A 247 0.81 -12.93 2.43
CA GLY A 247 2.06 -13.50 2.01
C GLY A 247 2.63 -12.78 0.80
N TYR A 248 3.94 -12.85 0.64
CA TYR A 248 4.64 -12.29 -0.51
C TYR A 248 5.76 -13.21 -0.97
N GLU A 249 6.11 -13.10 -2.25
CA GLU A 249 7.30 -13.71 -2.82
C GLU A 249 8.06 -12.74 -3.71
N VAL A 250 9.38 -12.92 -3.77
CA VAL A 250 10.25 -12.13 -4.63
C VAL A 250 10.77 -13.03 -5.74
N PHE A 251 10.52 -12.62 -6.98
CA PHE A 251 10.93 -13.34 -8.18
C PHE A 251 11.97 -12.56 -8.98
N ALA A 252 12.73 -13.28 -9.80
CA ALA A 252 13.66 -12.65 -10.72
C ALA A 252 12.95 -11.64 -11.63
N GLY A 253 13.59 -10.47 -11.83
CA GLY A 253 12.98 -9.33 -12.52
C GLY A 253 12.62 -9.56 -13.98
N ASN A 254 13.18 -10.58 -14.63
CA ASN A 254 12.84 -11.01 -15.98
C ASN A 254 11.74 -12.07 -16.03
N ARG A 255 11.25 -12.53 -14.89
CA ARG A 255 10.21 -13.55 -14.82
C ARG A 255 8.86 -12.99 -15.26
N HIS A 256 8.18 -13.70 -16.16
CA HIS A 256 6.86 -13.29 -16.63
C HIS A 256 5.79 -13.58 -15.56
N ASP A 257 4.87 -12.64 -15.34
CA ASP A 257 3.85 -12.70 -14.28
C ASP A 257 3.08 -14.02 -14.27
N ALA A 258 2.62 -14.47 -15.43
CA ALA A 258 1.85 -15.72 -15.55
C ALA A 258 2.59 -16.98 -15.07
N THR A 259 3.92 -16.94 -14.94
CA THR A 259 4.71 -18.10 -14.48
C THR A 259 4.86 -18.21 -12.97
N THR A 260 4.36 -17.24 -12.22
CA THR A 260 4.52 -17.15 -10.76
C THR A 260 3.33 -17.73 -10.00
N LEU A 261 2.19 -17.91 -10.66
CA LEU A 261 0.92 -18.26 -10.06
C LEU A 261 0.96 -19.57 -9.26
N GLU A 262 1.45 -20.65 -9.88
CA GLU A 262 1.47 -21.98 -9.26
C GLU A 262 2.28 -21.97 -7.95
N GLU A 263 3.41 -21.27 -7.96
CA GLU A 263 4.32 -21.16 -6.81
C GLU A 263 3.67 -20.32 -5.69
N MET A 264 3.06 -19.19 -6.03
CA MET A 264 2.41 -18.32 -5.05
C MET A 264 1.15 -18.97 -4.44
N VAL A 265 0.33 -19.60 -5.24
CA VAL A 265 -0.84 -20.36 -4.75
C VAL A 265 -0.39 -21.48 -3.81
N GLY A 266 0.65 -22.22 -4.20
CA GLY A 266 1.24 -23.27 -3.36
C GLY A 266 1.76 -22.72 -2.03
N HIS A 267 2.43 -21.57 -2.03
CA HIS A 267 2.92 -20.92 -0.81
C HIS A 267 1.76 -20.55 0.13
N VAL A 268 0.73 -19.91 -0.38
CA VAL A 268 -0.44 -19.52 0.42
C VAL A 268 -1.20 -20.75 0.94
N GLU A 269 -1.36 -21.79 0.11
CA GLU A 269 -2.02 -23.03 0.54
C GLU A 269 -1.23 -23.77 1.62
N GLN A 270 0.10 -23.66 1.64
CA GLN A 270 0.93 -24.20 2.73
C GLN A 270 0.71 -23.43 4.04
N LEU A 271 0.61 -22.11 3.98
CA LEU A 271 0.42 -21.27 5.16
C LEU A 271 -1.00 -21.34 5.74
N TYR A 272 -2.00 -21.33 4.86
CA TYR A 272 -3.41 -21.15 5.23
C TYR A 272 -4.28 -22.39 5.02
N GLY A 273 -3.70 -23.47 4.50
CA GLY A 273 -4.43 -24.67 4.11
C GLY A 273 -5.25 -24.48 2.81
N ARG A 274 -5.74 -25.57 2.27
CA ARG A 274 -6.65 -25.60 1.13
C ARG A 274 -8.07 -25.40 1.63
N ALA A 275 -8.60 -24.20 1.49
CA ALA A 275 -9.99 -23.89 1.78
C ALA A 275 -10.71 -23.46 0.49
N GLY A 276 -12.04 -23.42 0.48
CA GLY A 276 -12.85 -22.97 -0.65
C GLY A 276 -12.74 -21.47 -0.95
N ARG A 277 -11.51 -20.96 -0.99
CA ARG A 277 -11.20 -19.55 -1.21
C ARG A 277 -11.37 -19.16 -2.66
N VAL A 278 -11.74 -17.90 -2.91
CA VAL A 278 -11.83 -17.33 -4.26
C VAL A 278 -10.57 -16.51 -4.54
N TRP A 279 -9.83 -16.89 -5.57
CA TRP A 279 -8.66 -16.17 -6.06
C TRP A 279 -9.05 -15.07 -7.03
N ILE A 280 -8.70 -13.85 -6.73
CA ILE A 280 -8.94 -12.68 -7.60
C ILE A 280 -7.60 -12.22 -8.18
N MET A 281 -7.51 -12.16 -9.50
CA MET A 281 -6.25 -11.87 -10.19
C MET A 281 -6.46 -10.97 -11.41
N ASP A 282 -5.47 -10.12 -11.70
CA ASP A 282 -5.48 -9.31 -12.91
C ASP A 282 -5.17 -10.15 -14.16
N ARG A 283 -5.55 -9.61 -15.30
CA ARG A 283 -5.37 -10.21 -16.64
C ARG A 283 -3.91 -10.56 -16.97
N GLY A 284 -2.92 -9.89 -16.37
CA GLY A 284 -1.50 -10.16 -16.58
C GLY A 284 -1.07 -11.57 -16.16
N LEU A 285 -1.83 -12.16 -15.24
CA LEU A 285 -1.62 -13.51 -14.70
C LEU A 285 -2.37 -14.60 -15.49
N VAL A 286 -3.27 -14.22 -16.39
CA VAL A 286 -4.13 -15.15 -17.12
C VAL A 286 -3.38 -15.78 -18.27
N SER A 287 -3.22 -17.09 -18.22
CA SER A 287 -2.76 -17.95 -19.31
C SER A 287 -3.59 -19.24 -19.30
N GLU A 288 -3.69 -19.91 -20.43
CA GLU A 288 -4.39 -21.20 -20.53
C GLU A 288 -3.88 -22.20 -19.47
N LYS A 289 -2.56 -22.24 -19.31
CA LYS A 289 -1.92 -23.09 -18.27
C LYS A 289 -2.40 -22.76 -16.86
N ASN A 290 -2.52 -21.46 -16.54
CA ASN A 290 -2.93 -21.02 -15.19
C ASN A 290 -4.41 -21.31 -14.94
N VAL A 291 -5.26 -21.09 -15.93
CA VAL A 291 -6.69 -21.46 -15.83
C VAL A 291 -6.82 -22.97 -15.61
N GLN A 292 -6.11 -23.77 -16.40
CA GLN A 292 -6.11 -25.23 -16.23
C GLN A 292 -5.59 -25.66 -14.85
N PHE A 293 -4.56 -25.01 -14.33
CA PHE A 293 -4.04 -25.28 -12.97
C PHE A 293 -5.09 -24.98 -11.89
N LEU A 294 -5.83 -23.88 -12.02
CA LEU A 294 -6.89 -23.52 -11.08
C LEU A 294 -8.05 -24.52 -11.15
N ARG A 295 -8.50 -24.89 -12.36
CA ARG A 295 -9.56 -25.88 -12.61
C ARG A 295 -9.20 -27.25 -12.06
N THR A 296 -8.05 -27.79 -12.45
CA THR A 296 -7.57 -29.10 -11.98
C THR A 296 -7.47 -29.18 -10.45
N GLY A 297 -7.16 -28.06 -9.82
CA GLY A 297 -7.13 -27.94 -8.37
C GLY A 297 -8.48 -27.70 -7.73
N ALA A 298 -9.59 -27.67 -8.46
CA ALA A 298 -10.92 -27.30 -7.98
C ALA A 298 -10.89 -25.99 -7.16
N ARG A 299 -10.14 -25.00 -7.65
CA ARG A 299 -10.00 -23.69 -7.02
C ARG A 299 -11.02 -22.72 -7.61
N ARG A 300 -11.67 -21.96 -6.76
CA ARG A 300 -12.58 -20.88 -7.17
C ARG A 300 -11.75 -19.67 -7.56
N TYR A 301 -12.13 -18.98 -8.65
CA TYR A 301 -11.36 -17.84 -9.13
C TYR A 301 -12.20 -16.80 -9.85
N ILE A 302 -11.73 -15.55 -9.82
CA ILE A 302 -12.18 -14.43 -10.64
C ILE A 302 -10.95 -13.87 -11.35
N LEU A 303 -10.92 -13.93 -12.67
CA LEU A 303 -9.78 -13.54 -13.46
C LEU A 303 -10.13 -12.39 -14.39
N GLY A 304 -9.27 -11.37 -14.44
CA GLY A 304 -9.35 -10.32 -15.44
C GLY A 304 -9.12 -10.88 -16.84
N THR A 305 -10.07 -10.73 -17.75
CA THR A 305 -9.98 -11.28 -19.11
C THR A 305 -9.36 -10.30 -20.11
N ALA A 306 -8.69 -10.83 -21.13
CA ALA A 306 -8.12 -10.02 -22.18
C ALA A 306 -9.21 -9.32 -23.02
N LYS A 307 -8.97 -8.06 -23.41
CA LYS A 307 -9.96 -7.22 -24.12
C LYS A 307 -10.48 -7.83 -25.43
N ASN A 308 -9.70 -8.70 -26.08
CA ASN A 308 -10.13 -9.39 -27.30
C ASN A 308 -11.25 -10.40 -27.05
N ALA A 309 -11.38 -10.92 -25.84
CA ALA A 309 -12.47 -11.83 -25.48
C ALA A 309 -13.86 -11.15 -25.54
N LEU A 310 -13.94 -9.83 -25.37
CA LEU A 310 -15.21 -9.09 -25.46
C LEU A 310 -15.92 -9.23 -26.79
N ARG A 311 -15.20 -9.49 -27.88
CA ARG A 311 -15.81 -9.71 -29.18
C ARG A 311 -16.74 -10.92 -29.24
N LYS A 312 -16.53 -11.88 -28.35
CA LYS A 312 -17.38 -13.08 -28.24
C LYS A 312 -18.78 -12.76 -27.70
N PHE A 313 -18.91 -11.60 -27.03
CA PHE A 313 -20.11 -11.18 -26.28
C PHE A 313 -20.77 -9.91 -26.86
N GLU A 314 -20.62 -9.64 -28.15
CA GLU A 314 -21.18 -8.42 -28.77
C GLU A 314 -22.70 -8.34 -28.63
N ARG A 315 -23.41 -9.46 -28.71
CA ARG A 315 -24.87 -9.52 -28.55
C ARG A 315 -25.30 -9.20 -27.13
N GLU A 316 -24.62 -9.79 -26.16
CA GLU A 316 -24.85 -9.62 -24.74
C GLU A 316 -24.54 -8.19 -24.27
N LEU A 317 -23.54 -7.57 -24.90
CA LEU A 317 -23.16 -6.18 -24.62
C LEU A 317 -24.22 -5.16 -25.10
N LEU A 318 -24.98 -5.49 -26.12
CA LEU A 318 -26.05 -4.64 -26.68
C LEU A 318 -27.40 -4.83 -25.99
N SER A 319 -27.57 -5.84 -25.15
CA SER A 319 -28.83 -6.10 -24.47
C SER A 319 -29.04 -5.15 -23.28
N GLU A 320 -30.31 -5.06 -22.83
CA GLU A 320 -30.70 -4.16 -21.75
C GLU A 320 -30.71 -4.83 -20.34
N ASP A 321 -30.41 -6.13 -20.26
CA ASP A 321 -30.44 -6.92 -19.01
C ASP A 321 -29.15 -6.72 -18.21
N TRP A 322 -28.98 -5.54 -17.61
CA TRP A 322 -27.86 -5.22 -16.76
C TRP A 322 -28.33 -5.05 -15.31
N LYS A 323 -27.62 -5.67 -14.37
CA LYS A 323 -27.87 -5.50 -12.94
C LYS A 323 -26.90 -4.46 -12.39
N GLN A 324 -27.44 -3.41 -11.78
CA GLN A 324 -26.63 -2.45 -11.02
C GLN A 324 -26.19 -3.08 -9.71
N VAL A 325 -24.88 -3.11 -9.45
CA VAL A 325 -24.28 -3.66 -8.22
C VAL A 325 -23.69 -2.57 -7.35
N HIS A 326 -23.33 -1.44 -7.95
CA HIS A 326 -22.83 -0.25 -7.27
C HIS A 326 -23.21 0.98 -8.08
N GLU A 327 -23.14 2.18 -7.48
CA GLU A 327 -23.33 3.44 -8.21
C GLU A 327 -22.32 3.54 -9.37
N GLY A 328 -22.84 3.68 -10.59
CA GLY A 328 -22.01 3.76 -11.80
C GLY A 328 -21.39 2.43 -12.26
N LEU A 329 -21.77 1.29 -11.66
CA LEU A 329 -21.30 -0.04 -12.06
C LEU A 329 -22.45 -0.99 -12.29
N GLU A 330 -22.57 -1.47 -13.52
CA GLU A 330 -23.53 -2.47 -13.95
C GLU A 330 -22.80 -3.76 -14.34
N VAL A 331 -23.36 -4.91 -14.02
CA VAL A 331 -22.81 -6.22 -14.35
C VAL A 331 -23.85 -7.11 -15.02
N ARG A 332 -23.35 -8.05 -15.82
CA ARG A 332 -24.14 -9.11 -16.43
C ARG A 332 -23.34 -10.41 -16.42
N LEU A 333 -23.97 -11.48 -15.97
CA LEU A 333 -23.41 -12.82 -16.02
C LEU A 333 -23.76 -13.49 -17.35
N VAL A 334 -22.76 -14.04 -18.03
CA VAL A 334 -22.91 -14.71 -19.30
C VAL A 334 -22.14 -16.02 -19.28
N PRO A 335 -22.79 -17.17 -19.52
CA PRO A 335 -22.10 -18.44 -19.64
C PRO A 335 -21.07 -18.40 -20.77
N ALA A 336 -19.94 -19.06 -20.59
CA ALA A 336 -19.00 -19.26 -21.69
C ALA A 336 -19.64 -20.11 -22.80
N PRO A 337 -19.22 -19.92 -24.05
CA PRO A 337 -19.74 -20.74 -25.16
C PRO A 337 -19.48 -22.26 -25.01
N ASP A 338 -18.44 -22.62 -24.27
CA ASP A 338 -18.09 -24.00 -23.91
C ASP A 338 -18.82 -24.51 -22.67
N GLY A 339 -19.52 -23.64 -21.92
CA GLY A 339 -20.30 -23.97 -20.73
C GLY A 339 -19.50 -24.26 -19.48
N GLU A 340 -18.16 -24.16 -19.53
CA GLU A 340 -17.29 -24.47 -18.41
C GLU A 340 -17.12 -23.30 -17.42
N GLU A 341 -17.40 -22.08 -17.84
CA GLU A 341 -17.16 -20.85 -17.07
C GLU A 341 -18.34 -19.86 -17.20
N VAL A 342 -18.37 -18.92 -16.27
CA VAL A 342 -19.29 -17.78 -16.34
C VAL A 342 -18.47 -16.49 -16.44
N PHE A 343 -18.78 -15.69 -17.46
CA PHE A 343 -18.18 -14.39 -17.64
C PHE A 343 -19.00 -13.30 -16.97
N ILE A 344 -18.34 -12.42 -16.22
CA ILE A 344 -18.94 -11.20 -15.70
C ILE A 344 -18.61 -10.07 -16.66
N LEU A 345 -19.59 -9.61 -17.40
CA LEU A 345 -19.47 -8.39 -18.20
C LEU A 345 -19.72 -7.20 -17.28
N CYS A 346 -18.80 -6.23 -17.25
CA CYS A 346 -18.89 -5.04 -16.41
C CYS A 346 -18.99 -3.78 -17.27
N ARG A 347 -19.96 -2.92 -16.95
CA ARG A 347 -20.11 -1.58 -17.52
C ARG A 347 -19.91 -0.55 -16.42
N SER A 348 -18.83 0.23 -16.50
CA SER A 348 -18.48 1.26 -15.50
C SER A 348 -18.55 2.65 -16.11
N ALA A 349 -19.33 3.54 -15.48
CA ALA A 349 -19.44 4.93 -15.89
C ALA A 349 -18.12 5.69 -15.80
N GLU A 350 -17.34 5.49 -14.75
CA GLU A 350 -16.02 6.10 -14.61
C GLU A 350 -15.06 5.63 -15.69
N ARG A 351 -15.09 4.33 -16.01
CA ARG A 351 -14.26 3.77 -17.07
C ARG A 351 -14.64 4.32 -18.44
N GLN A 352 -15.94 4.46 -18.69
CA GLN A 352 -16.46 5.05 -19.92
C GLN A 352 -15.98 6.51 -20.04
N ALA A 353 -16.13 7.33 -19.02
CA ALA A 353 -15.67 8.71 -19.01
C ALA A 353 -14.15 8.82 -19.24
N LYS A 354 -13.37 7.94 -18.60
CA LYS A 354 -11.91 7.87 -18.82
C LYS A 354 -11.55 7.49 -20.26
N GLU A 355 -12.23 6.52 -20.84
CA GLU A 355 -11.98 6.10 -22.22
C GLU A 355 -12.40 7.18 -23.22
N GLN A 356 -13.49 7.87 -22.95
CA GLN A 356 -13.93 9.02 -23.75
C GLN A 356 -12.91 10.16 -23.72
N ALA A 357 -12.42 10.55 -22.53
CA ALA A 357 -11.37 11.54 -22.41
C ALA A 357 -10.05 11.14 -23.10
N MET A 358 -9.75 9.84 -23.11
CA MET A 358 -8.61 9.31 -23.88
C MET A 358 -8.84 9.41 -25.38
N HIS A 359 -10.06 9.13 -25.85
CA HIS A 359 -10.44 9.22 -27.26
C HIS A 359 -10.33 10.66 -27.76
N GLU A 360 -10.92 11.60 -27.06
CA GLU A 360 -10.84 13.05 -27.35
C GLU A 360 -9.38 13.53 -27.41
N ARG A 361 -8.54 13.05 -26.48
CA ARG A 361 -7.10 13.36 -26.51
C ARG A 361 -6.40 12.82 -27.75
N PHE A 362 -6.78 11.62 -28.23
CA PHE A 362 -6.21 11.05 -29.46
C PHE A 362 -6.71 11.78 -30.69
N GLU A 363 -7.99 12.11 -30.76
CA GLU A 363 -8.56 12.92 -31.84
C GLU A 363 -7.84 14.26 -31.95
N LYS A 364 -7.73 14.98 -30.85
CA LYS A 364 -6.99 16.25 -30.80
C LYS A 364 -5.53 16.10 -31.27
N ARG A 365 -4.86 15.03 -30.88
CA ARG A 365 -3.48 14.74 -31.34
C ARG A 365 -3.41 14.47 -32.84
N ILE A 366 -4.42 13.81 -33.42
CA ILE A 366 -4.52 13.60 -34.85
C ILE A 366 -4.75 14.94 -35.57
N GLU A 367 -5.71 15.72 -35.10
CA GLU A 367 -6.02 17.05 -35.66
C GLU A 367 -4.80 17.99 -35.59
N ASP A 368 -4.12 18.07 -34.46
CA ASP A 368 -2.88 18.82 -34.31
C ASP A 368 -1.78 18.34 -35.25
N GLY A 369 -1.69 17.02 -35.44
CA GLY A 369 -0.75 16.40 -36.37
C GLY A 369 -1.07 16.73 -37.82
N LEU A 370 -2.33 16.63 -38.23
CA LEU A 370 -2.81 16.97 -39.55
C LEU A 370 -2.64 18.45 -39.87
N THR A 371 -2.95 19.32 -38.88
CA THR A 371 -2.75 20.77 -39.02
C THR A 371 -1.27 21.13 -39.21
N LYS A 372 -0.35 20.48 -38.48
CA LYS A 372 1.10 20.65 -38.71
C LYS A 372 1.54 20.18 -40.11
N ILE A 373 1.00 19.08 -40.59
CA ILE A 373 1.28 18.57 -41.92
C ILE A 373 0.74 19.56 -42.97
N ALA A 374 -0.52 20.00 -42.85
CA ALA A 374 -1.12 20.97 -43.75
C ALA A 374 -0.30 22.28 -43.79
N ALA A 375 0.11 22.80 -42.62
CA ALA A 375 0.96 24.00 -42.54
C ALA A 375 2.34 23.80 -43.19
N SER A 376 2.93 22.58 -43.08
CA SER A 376 4.20 22.24 -43.72
C SER A 376 4.08 22.08 -45.25
N CYS A 377 2.97 21.52 -45.70
CA CYS A 377 2.67 21.41 -47.15
C CYS A 377 2.40 22.78 -47.80
N GLY A 378 1.70 23.66 -47.11
CA GLY A 378 1.48 25.06 -47.52
C GLY A 378 2.79 25.84 -47.70
N LYS A 379 3.79 25.59 -46.88
CA LYS A 379 5.15 26.21 -46.98
C LYS A 379 6.06 25.49 -47.99
N ARG A 380 5.75 24.27 -48.42
CA ARG A 380 6.56 23.42 -49.30
C ARG A 380 5.93 23.16 -50.67
N ARG A 381 5.08 24.04 -51.20
CA ARG A 381 4.42 23.88 -52.52
C ARG A 381 5.37 23.70 -53.71
N GLN A 382 6.69 23.52 -53.48
CA GLN A 382 7.69 23.27 -54.52
C GLN A 382 8.55 22.02 -54.41
N LYS A 383 8.35 21.10 -53.44
CA LYS A 383 9.13 19.84 -53.39
C LYS A 383 8.27 18.64 -53.00
N SER A 384 7.92 17.90 -54.05
CA SER A 384 7.53 16.46 -54.15
C SER A 384 6.59 15.81 -53.12
N GLY A 385 5.49 15.23 -53.59
CA GLY A 385 4.47 14.45 -52.89
C GLY A 385 4.93 13.23 -52.08
N ALA A 386 6.19 12.81 -52.20
CA ALA A 386 6.76 11.68 -51.47
C ALA A 386 6.95 11.96 -49.97
N VAL A 387 7.14 13.22 -49.56
CA VAL A 387 7.37 13.59 -48.15
C VAL A 387 6.07 13.59 -47.36
N ALA A 388 4.94 13.90 -47.98
CA ALA A 388 3.63 13.89 -47.31
C ALA A 388 3.16 12.46 -46.91
N GLN A 389 3.45 11.47 -47.73
CA GLN A 389 3.12 10.08 -47.43
C GLN A 389 3.95 9.50 -46.27
N HIS A 390 5.20 9.93 -46.11
CA HIS A 390 6.05 9.50 -44.98
C HIS A 390 5.70 10.18 -43.66
N ALA A 391 5.18 11.42 -43.68
CA ALA A 391 4.83 12.18 -42.47
C ALA A 391 3.47 11.76 -41.90
N SER A 392 2.53 11.24 -42.67
CA SER A 392 1.21 10.79 -42.19
C SER A 392 1.26 9.41 -41.52
N GLY A 393 2.21 8.54 -41.94
CA GLY A 393 2.29 7.16 -41.45
C GLY A 393 2.48 7.02 -39.92
N PRO A 394 3.39 7.76 -39.24
CA PRO A 394 3.60 7.65 -37.81
C PRO A 394 2.44 8.21 -36.97
N VAL A 395 1.79 9.27 -37.43
CA VAL A 395 0.67 9.93 -36.70
C VAL A 395 -0.56 9.02 -36.70
N VAL A 396 -0.91 8.45 -37.87
CA VAL A 396 -2.04 7.51 -38.00
C VAL A 396 -1.77 6.20 -37.26
N ARG A 397 -0.53 5.68 -37.29
CA ARG A 397 -0.16 4.47 -36.55
C ARG A 397 -0.21 4.67 -35.04
N ARG A 398 0.17 5.83 -34.51
CA ARG A 398 0.05 6.14 -33.08
C ARG A 398 -1.39 6.30 -32.64
N ALA A 399 -2.25 6.86 -33.46
CA ALA A 399 -3.67 7.04 -33.16
C ALA A 399 -4.46 5.73 -33.25
N SER A 400 -4.15 4.85 -34.21
CA SER A 400 -4.83 3.57 -34.39
C SER A 400 -4.54 2.55 -33.28
N ARG A 401 -3.49 2.76 -32.44
CA ARG A 401 -3.24 1.96 -31.25
C ARG A 401 -4.14 2.33 -30.06
N GLY A 402 -4.87 3.42 -30.13
CA GLY A 402 -5.83 3.87 -29.12
C GLY A 402 -7.26 3.56 -29.54
N ARG A 403 -7.64 2.28 -29.69
CA ARG A 403 -9.00 1.90 -30.13
C ARG A 403 -10.02 1.96 -29.00
N CYS A 404 -11.18 2.50 -29.36
CA CYS A 404 -12.57 2.41 -28.85
C CYS A 404 -12.86 1.93 -27.43
N PRO A 405 -13.91 2.49 -26.77
CA PRO A 405 -14.35 2.14 -25.42
C PRO A 405 -14.65 0.65 -25.30
N ARG A 406 -14.14 0.02 -24.25
CA ARG A 406 -14.26 -1.43 -24.05
C ARG A 406 -14.62 -1.78 -22.64
N LEU A 407 -15.58 -2.66 -22.55
CA LEU A 407 -16.03 -3.34 -21.37
C LEU A 407 -14.98 -4.36 -20.88
N HIS A 408 -14.93 -4.60 -19.59
CA HIS A 408 -14.11 -5.66 -19.00
C HIS A 408 -14.97 -6.90 -18.79
N ALA A 409 -14.41 -8.06 -19.09
CA ALA A 409 -15.03 -9.34 -18.79
C ALA A 409 -14.15 -10.10 -17.78
N THR A 410 -14.78 -10.77 -16.82
CA THR A 410 -14.14 -11.55 -15.76
C THR A 410 -14.84 -12.90 -15.68
N ALA A 411 -14.11 -13.99 -15.52
CA ALA A 411 -14.69 -15.34 -15.46
C ALA A 411 -14.82 -15.82 -14.01
N LEU A 412 -15.91 -16.53 -13.71
CA LEU A 412 -16.17 -17.23 -12.45
C LEU A 412 -16.13 -18.74 -12.67
N ASP A 413 -15.97 -19.46 -11.61
CA ASP A 413 -15.98 -20.93 -11.58
C ASP A 413 -17.41 -21.52 -11.77
N GLN A 414 -17.49 -22.88 -11.90
CA GLN A 414 -18.67 -23.64 -12.35
C GLN A 414 -19.94 -23.50 -11.51
N ASP A 415 -19.87 -23.08 -10.26
CA ASP A 415 -21.05 -23.06 -9.38
C ASP A 415 -21.89 -21.78 -9.43
N GLY A 416 -21.42 -20.75 -10.14
CA GLY A 416 -22.22 -19.53 -10.42
C GLY A 416 -22.64 -18.70 -9.21
N GLU A 417 -22.27 -19.12 -8.01
CA GLU A 417 -22.52 -18.37 -6.79
C GLU A 417 -21.42 -17.31 -6.62
N LEU A 418 -21.83 -16.07 -6.72
CA LEU A 418 -21.11 -14.98 -6.07
C LEU A 418 -21.10 -15.34 -4.58
N ALA A 419 -19.96 -15.81 -4.08
CA ALA A 419 -19.75 -15.89 -2.63
C ALA A 419 -20.17 -14.53 -2.08
N GLY A 420 -21.27 -14.52 -1.32
CA GLY A 420 -22.05 -13.36 -0.98
C GLY A 420 -21.19 -12.13 -0.70
N VAL A 421 -21.15 -11.25 -1.65
CA VAL A 421 -20.81 -9.85 -1.42
C VAL A 421 -22.11 -9.22 -0.98
N ASP A 422 -22.51 -9.47 0.27
CA ASP A 422 -23.44 -8.60 0.95
C ASP A 422 -22.84 -7.20 0.93
N ALA A 423 -23.47 -6.36 0.13
CA ALA A 423 -23.23 -4.93 0.14
C ALA A 423 -23.77 -4.41 1.48
N GLN A 424 -22.91 -4.38 2.49
CA GLN A 424 -23.12 -3.55 3.67
C GLN A 424 -21.93 -2.61 3.76
N GLU A 425 -22.27 -1.31 3.48
CA GLU A 425 -21.59 -0.04 3.77
C GLU A 425 -20.08 0.08 3.53
#